data_3cde1d2c2a92055ddc3c2be6a0327d16
#
_entry.id   3cde1d2c2a92055ddc3c2be6a0327d16
#
_cell.length_a   1.000
_cell.length_b   1.000
_cell.length_c   1.000
_cell.angle_alpha   90.00
_cell.angle_beta   90.00
_cell.angle_gamma   90.00
#
_symmetry.space_group_name_H-M   'P 1'
#
loop_
_entity.id
_entity.type
_entity.pdbx_description
1 polymer ?
#
loop_
_entity_poly.entity_id
_entity_poly.type
_entity_poly.pdbx_seq_one_letter_code
_entity_poly.pdbx_strand_id
1 'polypeptide(L)'
;MELDETDREILRILQEDARTPFSEIARRIDMSSATVHDRVGRLEDAGVIEGYHAKVDPQAVGLGTTALVGLRVDQGDEREKLEELSQLDRVREVYLTTGEWDVMIRVYAEDNDSLRDLIF
;
A
#
# COMPACT_ATOMS: atom_id res chain seq x y z
N MET A 1 -1.42 20.13 -3.11
CA MET A 1 -0.48 20.31 -4.22
C MET A 1 -1.16 19.96 -5.53
N GLU A 2 -1.03 20.83 -6.50
CA GLU A 2 -1.59 20.59 -7.82
C GLU A 2 -0.55 19.91 -8.71
N LEU A 3 -0.93 18.79 -9.32
CA LEU A 3 -0.03 17.97 -10.13
C LEU A 3 -0.11 18.37 -11.59
N ASP A 4 1.03 18.59 -12.22
CA ASP A 4 1.10 18.80 -13.67
C ASP A 4 1.38 17.47 -14.40
N GLU A 5 1.45 17.52 -15.72
CA GLU A 5 1.67 16.33 -16.54
C GLU A 5 3.03 15.68 -16.25
N THR A 6 4.07 16.48 -16.02
CA THR A 6 5.39 15.97 -15.67
C THR A 6 5.36 15.20 -14.38
N ASP A 7 4.69 15.71 -13.35
CA ASP A 7 4.53 15.01 -12.07
C ASP A 7 3.84 13.66 -12.28
N ARG A 8 2.80 13.62 -13.09
CA ARG A 8 2.04 12.39 -13.36
C ARG A 8 2.89 11.36 -14.08
N GLU A 9 3.73 11.77 -15.02
CA GLU A 9 4.64 10.86 -15.71
C GLU A 9 5.67 10.27 -14.77
N ILE A 10 6.25 11.10 -13.90
CA ILE A 10 7.20 10.63 -12.88
C ILE A 10 6.55 9.61 -11.97
N LEU A 11 5.33 9.91 -11.48
CA LEU A 11 4.59 9.00 -10.61
C LEU A 11 4.29 7.67 -11.29
N ARG A 12 3.92 7.71 -12.57
CA ARG A 12 3.65 6.49 -13.33
C ARG A 12 4.88 5.58 -13.39
N ILE A 13 6.04 6.16 -13.68
CA ILE A 13 7.30 5.41 -13.77
C ILE A 13 7.64 4.80 -12.41
N LEU A 14 7.55 5.59 -11.33
CA LEU A 14 7.88 5.13 -9.98
C LEU A 14 6.90 4.09 -9.44
N GLN A 15 5.64 4.15 -9.87
CA GLN A 15 4.67 3.12 -9.50
C GLN A 15 4.96 1.78 -10.16
N GLU A 16 5.51 1.80 -11.37
CA GLU A 16 5.93 0.58 -12.06
C GLU A 16 7.21 0.00 -11.46
N ASP A 17 8.18 0.86 -11.18
CA ASP A 17 9.47 0.46 -10.59
C ASP A 17 10.01 1.61 -9.74
N ALA A 18 9.85 1.48 -8.43
CA ALA A 18 10.29 2.50 -7.49
C ALA A 18 11.81 2.67 -7.44
N ARG A 19 12.57 1.74 -8.02
CA ARG A 19 14.04 1.81 -8.07
C ARG A 19 14.57 2.45 -9.35
N THR A 20 13.70 2.90 -10.24
CA THR A 20 14.13 3.58 -11.46
C THR A 20 14.99 4.79 -11.09
N PRO A 21 16.25 4.86 -11.57
CA PRO A 21 17.12 6.01 -11.27
C PRO A 21 16.54 7.30 -11.85
N PHE A 22 16.80 8.42 -11.19
CA PHE A 22 16.34 9.72 -11.67
C PHE A 22 16.89 10.04 -13.07
N SER A 23 18.12 9.59 -13.37
CA SER A 23 18.71 9.76 -14.70
C SER A 23 17.89 9.05 -15.77
N GLU A 24 17.37 7.87 -15.48
CA GLU A 24 16.53 7.13 -16.41
C GLU A 24 15.15 7.77 -16.56
N ILE A 25 14.57 8.23 -15.48
CA ILE A 25 13.29 8.98 -15.52
C ILE A 25 13.49 10.22 -16.40
N ALA A 26 14.55 10.98 -16.13
CA ALA A 26 14.87 12.20 -16.87
C ALA A 26 14.98 11.95 -18.38
N ARG A 27 15.66 10.87 -18.75
CA ARG A 27 15.80 10.48 -20.15
C ARG A 27 14.44 10.17 -20.79
N ARG A 28 13.57 9.46 -20.06
CA ARG A 28 12.27 9.04 -20.58
C ARG A 28 11.29 10.18 -20.76
N ILE A 29 11.37 11.22 -19.92
CA ILE A 29 10.48 12.37 -20.00
C ILE A 29 11.13 13.63 -20.59
N ASP A 30 12.36 13.49 -21.10
CA ASP A 30 13.13 14.56 -21.75
C ASP A 30 13.32 15.79 -20.84
N MET A 31 13.82 15.53 -19.64
CA MET A 31 14.15 16.55 -18.65
C MET A 31 15.49 16.26 -17.99
N SER A 32 16.00 17.21 -17.20
CA SER A 32 17.25 16.98 -16.47
C SER A 32 17.00 16.14 -15.23
N SER A 33 18.05 15.45 -14.77
CA SER A 33 18.00 14.68 -13.51
C SER A 33 17.72 15.59 -12.32
N ALA A 34 18.27 16.83 -12.34
CA ALA A 34 18.03 17.81 -11.29
C ALA A 34 16.55 18.17 -11.20
N THR A 35 15.89 18.34 -12.34
CA THR A 35 14.45 18.61 -12.39
C THR A 35 13.65 17.45 -11.79
N VAL A 36 13.99 16.21 -12.14
CA VAL A 36 13.34 15.02 -11.60
C VAL A 36 13.54 14.96 -10.09
N HIS A 37 14.77 15.18 -9.62
CA HIS A 37 15.08 15.17 -8.19
C HIS A 37 14.23 16.19 -7.43
N ASP A 38 14.14 17.43 -7.94
CA ASP A 38 13.35 18.48 -7.30
C ASP A 38 11.86 18.14 -7.27
N ARG A 39 11.34 17.60 -8.36
CA ARG A 39 9.94 17.23 -8.46
C ARG A 39 9.57 16.10 -7.52
N VAL A 40 10.40 15.08 -7.46
CA VAL A 40 10.19 13.95 -6.53
C VAL A 40 10.23 14.45 -5.08
N GLY A 41 11.17 15.32 -4.77
CA GLY A 41 11.25 15.91 -3.43
C GLY A 41 9.98 16.65 -3.03
N ARG A 42 9.39 17.42 -3.95
CA ARG A 42 8.12 18.11 -3.71
C ARG A 42 6.96 17.15 -3.53
N LEU A 43 6.93 16.08 -4.32
CA LEU A 43 5.89 15.05 -4.22
C LEU A 43 5.97 14.30 -2.89
N GLU A 44 7.18 14.05 -2.42
CA GLU A 44 7.40 13.45 -1.09
C GLU A 44 6.97 14.40 0.03
N ASP A 45 7.41 15.64 -0.03
CA ASP A 45 7.12 16.64 1.00
C ASP A 45 5.63 16.94 1.10
N ALA A 46 4.93 16.91 -0.02
CA ALA A 46 3.48 17.14 -0.07
C ALA A 46 2.66 15.90 0.31
N GLY A 47 3.31 14.76 0.56
CA GLY A 47 2.62 13.52 0.91
C GLY A 47 1.95 12.82 -0.27
N VAL A 48 2.21 13.26 -1.51
CA VAL A 48 1.68 12.58 -2.70
C VAL A 48 2.38 11.23 -2.86
N ILE A 49 3.70 11.21 -2.68
CA ILE A 49 4.44 9.95 -2.53
C ILE A 49 4.48 9.64 -1.04
N GLU A 50 3.77 8.62 -0.63
CA GLU A 50 3.66 8.24 0.77
C GLU A 50 4.84 7.40 1.24
N GLY A 51 5.52 6.73 0.33
CA GLY A 51 6.66 5.90 0.65
C GLY A 51 7.05 5.00 -0.50
N TYR A 52 8.07 4.18 -0.26
CA TYR A 52 8.59 3.22 -1.23
C TYR A 52 8.67 1.86 -0.52
N HIS A 53 8.01 0.86 -1.08
CA HIS A 53 7.86 -0.43 -0.43
C HIS A 53 8.28 -1.56 -1.35
N ALA A 54 8.97 -2.54 -0.80
CA ALA A 54 9.27 -3.77 -1.51
C ALA A 54 8.01 -4.64 -1.56
N LYS A 55 7.69 -5.11 -2.75
CA LYS A 55 6.63 -6.11 -2.91
C LYS A 55 7.26 -7.48 -2.76
N VAL A 56 6.96 -8.16 -1.67
CA VAL A 56 7.57 -9.44 -1.33
C VAL A 56 6.56 -10.57 -1.51
N ASP A 57 7.01 -11.68 -2.08
CA ASP A 57 6.19 -12.89 -2.18
C ASP A 57 6.00 -13.46 -0.77
N PRO A 58 4.77 -13.51 -0.26
CA PRO A 58 4.52 -14.00 1.08
C PRO A 58 4.96 -15.46 1.29
N GLN A 59 4.85 -16.30 0.27
CA GLN A 59 5.27 -17.70 0.36
C GLN A 59 6.77 -17.80 0.57
N ALA A 60 7.53 -16.94 -0.09
CA ALA A 60 9.00 -16.95 -0.01
C ALA A 60 9.50 -16.66 1.40
N VAL A 61 8.72 -15.95 2.22
CA VAL A 61 9.09 -15.62 3.61
C VAL A 61 8.29 -16.44 4.63
N GLY A 62 7.73 -17.56 4.22
CA GLY A 62 7.06 -18.47 5.13
C GLY A 62 5.60 -18.16 5.42
N LEU A 63 4.98 -17.26 4.67
CA LEU A 63 3.57 -16.89 4.85
C LEU A 63 2.76 -17.46 3.68
N GLY A 64 2.56 -18.79 3.71
CA GLY A 64 1.96 -19.54 2.60
C GLY A 64 0.46 -19.39 2.45
N THR A 65 -0.22 -18.81 3.43
CA THR A 65 -1.67 -18.64 3.40
C THR A 65 -2.04 -17.16 3.37
N THR A 66 -2.82 -16.76 2.37
CA THR A 66 -3.40 -15.43 2.26
C THR A 66 -4.91 -15.56 2.31
N ALA A 67 -5.55 -14.76 3.13
CA ALA A 67 -7.01 -14.80 3.26
C ALA A 67 -7.60 -13.40 3.25
N LEU A 68 -8.81 -13.31 2.68
CA LEU A 68 -9.66 -12.14 2.84
C LEU A 68 -10.73 -12.51 3.85
N VAL A 69 -10.84 -11.73 4.91
CA VAL A 69 -11.78 -12.00 6.00
C VAL A 69 -12.77 -10.86 6.08
N GLY A 70 -14.05 -11.19 5.92
CA GLY A 70 -15.14 -10.25 6.11
C GLY A 70 -15.58 -10.22 7.56
N LEU A 71 -15.73 -9.03 8.11
CA LEU A 71 -16.14 -8.84 9.50
C LEU A 71 -17.37 -7.97 9.56
N ARG A 72 -18.24 -8.28 10.52
CA ARG A 72 -19.36 -7.41 10.88
C ARG A 72 -19.01 -6.73 12.20
N VAL A 73 -19.21 -5.43 12.23
CA VAL A 73 -18.96 -4.63 13.43
C VAL A 73 -20.23 -3.87 13.79
N ASP A 74 -20.33 -3.47 15.07
CA ASP A 74 -21.47 -2.71 15.52
C ASP A 74 -21.50 -1.34 14.86
N GLN A 75 -22.70 -0.88 14.55
CA GLN A 75 -22.90 0.39 13.88
C GLN A 75 -22.28 1.53 14.69
N GLY A 76 -21.44 2.32 14.03
CA GLY A 76 -20.72 3.42 14.66
C GLY A 76 -19.31 3.08 15.12
N ASP A 77 -18.95 1.79 15.15
CA ASP A 77 -17.63 1.34 15.63
C ASP A 77 -16.66 1.04 14.50
N GLU A 78 -17.05 1.23 13.24
CA GLU A 78 -16.25 0.84 12.07
C GLU A 78 -14.86 1.48 12.07
N ARG A 79 -14.77 2.77 12.37
CA ARG A 79 -13.50 3.49 12.37
C ARG A 79 -12.55 2.99 13.44
N GLU A 80 -13.08 2.76 14.64
CA GLU A 80 -12.30 2.25 15.76
C GLU A 80 -11.77 0.85 15.45
N LYS A 81 -12.60 -0.02 14.86
CA LYS A 81 -12.19 -1.35 14.46
C LYS A 81 -11.14 -1.33 13.38
N LEU A 82 -11.22 -0.41 12.41
CA LEU A 82 -10.20 -0.22 11.40
C LEU A 82 -8.84 0.05 12.04
N GLU A 83 -8.80 0.94 13.02
CA GLU A 83 -7.56 1.29 13.71
C GLU A 83 -7.00 0.10 14.48
N GLU A 84 -7.83 -0.61 15.23
CA GLU A 84 -7.42 -1.80 15.97
C GLU A 84 -6.84 -2.87 15.06
N LEU A 85 -7.54 -3.17 13.96
CA LEU A 85 -7.12 -4.21 13.01
C LEU A 85 -5.83 -3.82 12.31
N SER A 86 -5.64 -2.54 11.99
CA SER A 86 -4.44 -2.08 11.30
C SER A 86 -3.17 -2.21 12.15
N GLN A 87 -3.31 -2.36 13.47
CA GLN A 87 -2.18 -2.56 14.38
C GLN A 87 -1.70 -4.00 14.44
N LEU A 88 -2.46 -4.95 13.91
CA LEU A 88 -2.10 -6.36 13.93
C LEU A 88 -1.06 -6.67 12.84
N ASP A 89 0.05 -7.29 13.21
CA ASP A 89 1.16 -7.56 12.30
C ASP A 89 0.78 -8.39 11.09
N ARG A 90 -0.16 -9.32 11.26
CA ARG A 90 -0.58 -10.24 10.19
C ARG A 90 -1.63 -9.63 9.27
N VAL A 91 -2.22 -8.51 9.67
CA VAL A 91 -3.20 -7.79 8.85
C VAL A 91 -2.46 -6.78 7.99
N ARG A 92 -2.54 -6.94 6.68
CA ARG A 92 -1.79 -6.11 5.72
C ARG A 92 -2.63 -4.96 5.16
N GLU A 93 -3.90 -5.19 5.00
CA GLU A 93 -4.81 -4.18 4.47
C GLU A 93 -6.14 -4.28 5.20
N VAL A 94 -6.75 -3.13 5.46
CA VAL A 94 -8.05 -3.02 6.10
C VAL A 94 -8.91 -2.08 5.28
N TYR A 95 -10.11 -2.51 4.93
CA TYR A 95 -11.02 -1.73 4.10
C TYR A 95 -12.40 -1.63 4.76
N LEU A 96 -13.02 -0.47 4.64
CA LEU A 96 -14.45 -0.33 4.84
C LEU A 96 -15.16 -0.84 3.59
N THR A 97 -16.22 -1.60 3.78
CA THR A 97 -16.97 -2.16 2.66
C THR A 97 -18.44 -1.83 2.76
N THR A 98 -19.13 -1.95 1.63
CA THR A 98 -20.59 -1.85 1.58
C THR A 98 -21.16 -3.24 1.34
N GLY A 99 -22.42 -3.45 1.75
CA GLY A 99 -23.10 -4.72 1.57
C GLY A 99 -23.09 -5.56 2.83
N GLU A 100 -22.88 -6.85 2.68
CA GLU A 100 -23.02 -7.81 3.78
C GLU A 100 -21.98 -7.62 4.90
N TRP A 101 -20.74 -7.27 4.53
CA TRP A 101 -19.65 -7.10 5.47
C TRP A 101 -19.39 -5.62 5.71
N ASP A 102 -19.01 -5.27 6.92
CA ASP A 102 -18.69 -3.88 7.29
C ASP A 102 -17.21 -3.58 7.07
N VAL A 103 -16.36 -4.55 7.36
CA VAL A 103 -14.90 -4.43 7.24
C VAL A 103 -14.37 -5.67 6.52
N MET A 104 -13.42 -5.45 5.62
CA MET A 104 -12.70 -6.52 4.94
C MET A 104 -11.22 -6.36 5.23
N ILE A 105 -10.57 -7.46 5.64
CA ILE A 105 -9.13 -7.44 5.89
C ILE A 105 -8.43 -8.47 5.04
N ARG A 106 -7.19 -8.14 4.65
CA ARG A 106 -6.28 -9.08 4.01
C ARG A 106 -5.25 -9.53 5.04
N VAL A 107 -5.15 -10.83 5.24
CA VAL A 107 -4.32 -11.43 6.28
C VAL A 107 -3.35 -12.40 5.65
N TYR A 108 -2.10 -12.37 6.10
CA TYR A 108 -1.10 -13.37 5.75
C TYR A 108 -0.78 -14.22 6.98
N ALA A 109 -0.71 -15.52 6.78
CA ALA A 109 -0.40 -16.47 7.84
C ALA A 109 0.49 -17.59 7.29
N GLU A 110 1.17 -18.29 8.19
CA GLU A 110 2.03 -19.40 7.79
C GLU A 110 1.21 -20.56 7.22
N ASP A 111 0.10 -20.86 7.86
CA ASP A 111 -0.81 -21.94 7.49
C ASP A 111 -2.23 -21.61 7.97
N ASN A 112 -3.16 -22.55 7.70
CA ASN A 112 -4.56 -22.40 8.08
C ASN A 112 -4.76 -22.39 9.61
N ASP A 113 -3.95 -23.13 10.35
CA ASP A 113 -4.04 -23.17 11.80
C ASP A 113 -3.66 -21.82 12.41
N SER A 114 -2.56 -21.21 11.92
CA SER A 114 -2.15 -19.87 12.34
C SER A 114 -3.19 -18.83 12.00
N LEU A 115 -3.84 -18.96 10.85
CA LEU A 115 -4.92 -18.08 10.44
C LEU A 115 -6.12 -18.19 11.40
N ARG A 116 -6.47 -19.43 11.75
CA ARG A 116 -7.56 -19.69 12.69
C ARG A 116 -7.27 -19.07 14.06
N ASP A 117 -6.06 -19.21 14.55
CA ASP A 117 -5.64 -18.63 15.82
C ASP A 117 -5.74 -17.11 15.83
N LEU A 118 -5.42 -16.48 14.71
CA LEU A 118 -5.52 -15.02 14.58
C LEU A 118 -6.97 -14.53 14.67
N ILE A 119 -7.91 -15.29 14.06
CA ILE A 119 -9.32 -14.90 13.97
C ILE A 119 -10.09 -15.24 15.25
N PHE A 120 -9.80 -16.36 15.85
CA PHE A 120 -10.45 -16.89 17.04
C PHE A 120 -9.54 -16.86 18.26
#